data_aa5be7809f3d7174fae0520b575cd677
#
_entry.id   aa5be7809f3d7174fae0520b575cd677
#
_cell.length_a   1.000
_cell.length_b   1.000
_cell.length_c   1.000
_cell.angle_alpha   90.00
_cell.angle_beta   90.00
_cell.angle_gamma   90.00
#
_symmetry.space_group_name_H-M   'P 1'
#
loop_
_entity.id
_entity.type
_entity.pdbx_description
1 polymer ?
#
loop_
_entity_poly.entity_id
_entity_poly.type
_entity_poly.pdbx_seq_one_letter_code
_entity_poly.pdbx_strand_id
1 'polypeptide(L)'
;MDKFRVQGPTRLQGEVTISGAKNAALPILFSALLAEEPVEIQNVPKLKDIDTTMKLLSQLGAKVERNGSVWIDAGPVDVFCAPYDLVKTMRASIWALGPLVARFGQGQVSLPGGCAIGARPVDLHITGLEQLGAEIKLEEGYVKASVNGRLKGAHIVMDKVSVGATVTIMSAATLAEGTTVIENAAREPEIVDTANFLNALGAKIKGQGTDRITIEGVQRLGGGVYRVLPDRIETGTFLVAAAISGGKILCRNAQPDTLDAVLAKLRDAGADIETGEDWISLDMHGNRPKAVNVRTAPHPGFPTDMQAQFTLLNLVAEGTGVITETIFENRFMHIPELIRMGAHAEIESNTAICHGVKQLSGAQVMATDLRASASLVLAGCIAEGTTIVDRIYHIDRGYERIEDKLQALGANIQRVKGE
;
A
#
# COMPACT_ATOMS: atom_id res chain seq x y z
N MET A 1 -10.89 -11.70 20.06
CA MET A 1 -10.10 -10.97 19.03
C MET A 1 -8.67 -11.49 19.07
N ASP A 2 -8.08 -11.77 17.91
CA ASP A 2 -6.74 -12.34 17.86
C ASP A 2 -5.65 -11.36 18.32
N LYS A 3 -4.60 -11.93 18.90
CA LYS A 3 -3.42 -11.20 19.37
C LYS A 3 -2.16 -11.93 18.87
N PHE A 4 -1.04 -11.24 18.83
CA PHE A 4 0.26 -11.91 18.72
C PHE A 4 0.94 -12.00 20.07
N ARG A 5 1.47 -13.18 20.37
CA ARG A 5 2.41 -13.38 21.47
C ARG A 5 3.79 -13.59 20.88
N VAL A 6 4.73 -12.74 21.25
CA VAL A 6 6.08 -12.74 20.72
C VAL A 6 7.07 -12.87 21.88
N GLN A 7 7.99 -13.81 21.78
CA GLN A 7 9.06 -13.97 22.76
C GLN A 7 10.40 -13.70 22.11
N GLY A 8 11.21 -12.92 22.78
CA GLY A 8 12.54 -12.55 22.29
C GLY A 8 13.55 -12.51 23.43
N PRO A 9 14.77 -12.06 23.12
CA PRO A 9 15.22 -11.57 21.81
C PRO A 9 15.60 -12.69 20.84
N THR A 10 15.41 -12.45 19.54
CA THR A 10 15.77 -13.37 18.47
C THR A 10 16.57 -12.63 17.40
N ARG A 11 17.67 -13.24 16.95
CA ARG A 11 18.34 -12.78 15.73
C ARG A 11 17.56 -13.34 14.55
N LEU A 12 16.97 -12.45 13.74
CA LEU A 12 16.15 -12.86 12.60
C LEU A 12 17.02 -13.08 11.38
N GLN A 13 16.97 -14.28 10.83
CA GLN A 13 17.77 -14.63 9.67
C GLN A 13 17.12 -15.75 8.86
N GLY A 14 17.31 -15.71 7.54
CA GLY A 14 16.76 -16.67 6.60
C GLY A 14 16.25 -16.02 5.33
N GLU A 15 15.28 -16.66 4.71
CA GLU A 15 14.65 -16.20 3.48
C GLU A 15 13.17 -15.88 3.70
N VAL A 16 12.68 -14.87 2.98
CA VAL A 16 11.27 -14.55 2.91
C VAL A 16 10.90 -14.23 1.46
N THR A 17 9.76 -14.75 1.02
CA THR A 17 9.19 -14.40 -0.28
C THR A 17 8.17 -13.28 -0.09
N ILE A 18 8.40 -12.17 -0.77
CA ILE A 18 7.55 -10.99 -0.65
C ILE A 18 6.24 -11.21 -1.41
N SER A 19 5.14 -10.81 -0.81
CA SER A 19 3.81 -10.87 -1.41
C SER A 19 3.61 -9.73 -2.40
N GLY A 20 2.66 -9.90 -3.31
CA GLY A 20 2.23 -8.82 -4.19
C GLY A 20 1.72 -7.61 -3.39
N ALA A 21 1.87 -6.41 -3.95
CA ALA A 21 1.48 -5.18 -3.29
C ALA A 21 -0.04 -5.00 -3.32
N LYS A 22 -0.67 -4.90 -2.15
CA LYS A 22 -2.11 -4.57 -2.05
C LYS A 22 -2.43 -3.26 -2.76
N ASN A 23 -1.57 -2.24 -2.57
CA ASN A 23 -1.79 -0.90 -3.12
C ASN A 23 -1.63 -0.83 -4.64
N ALA A 24 -1.08 -1.85 -5.27
CA ALA A 24 -1.09 -2.02 -6.72
C ALA A 24 -2.21 -2.96 -7.17
N ALA A 25 -2.44 -4.03 -6.43
CA ALA A 25 -3.47 -5.01 -6.75
C ALA A 25 -4.88 -4.41 -6.76
N LEU A 26 -5.22 -3.55 -5.79
CA LEU A 26 -6.54 -2.95 -5.73
C LEU A 26 -6.85 -2.09 -6.96
N PRO A 27 -6.03 -1.09 -7.34
CA PRO A 27 -6.31 -0.32 -8.55
C PRO A 27 -6.31 -1.18 -9.83
N ILE A 28 -5.47 -2.20 -9.91
CA ILE A 28 -5.43 -3.14 -11.05
C ILE A 28 -6.73 -3.94 -11.13
N LEU A 29 -7.23 -4.47 -10.01
CA LEU A 29 -8.47 -5.23 -9.98
C LEU A 29 -9.67 -4.36 -10.41
N PHE A 30 -9.76 -3.13 -9.92
CA PHE A 30 -10.82 -2.20 -10.34
C PHE A 30 -10.67 -1.80 -11.82
N SER A 31 -9.45 -1.60 -12.29
CA SER A 31 -9.18 -1.25 -13.69
C SER A 31 -9.54 -2.39 -14.65
N ALA A 32 -9.58 -3.63 -14.17
CA ALA A 32 -10.04 -4.76 -14.96
C ALA A 32 -11.49 -4.63 -15.43
N LEU A 33 -12.29 -3.78 -14.79
CA LEU A 33 -13.64 -3.44 -15.27
C LEU A 33 -13.64 -2.78 -16.66
N LEU A 34 -12.52 -2.19 -17.06
CA LEU A 34 -12.38 -1.57 -18.39
C LEU A 34 -12.18 -2.60 -19.51
N ALA A 35 -11.80 -3.82 -19.17
CA ALA A 35 -11.48 -4.85 -20.13
C ALA A 35 -12.75 -5.56 -20.65
N GLU A 36 -12.86 -5.72 -21.96
CA GLU A 36 -13.96 -6.45 -22.58
C GLU A 36 -13.70 -7.95 -22.65
N GLU A 37 -12.45 -8.38 -22.46
CA GLU A 37 -12.01 -9.77 -22.49
C GLU A 37 -11.43 -10.20 -21.15
N PRO A 38 -11.36 -11.52 -20.86
CA PRO A 38 -10.82 -12.00 -19.59
C PRO A 38 -9.37 -11.57 -19.34
N VAL A 39 -9.06 -11.28 -18.07
CA VAL A 39 -7.70 -10.97 -17.63
C VAL A 39 -7.28 -11.94 -16.54
N GLU A 40 -6.00 -12.30 -16.54
CA GLU A 40 -5.35 -13.04 -15.46
C GLU A 40 -4.40 -12.11 -14.73
N ILE A 41 -4.57 -11.99 -13.42
CA ILE A 41 -3.73 -11.16 -12.58
C ILE A 41 -2.98 -12.05 -11.59
N GLN A 42 -1.66 -12.09 -11.75
CA GLN A 42 -0.76 -12.92 -10.96
C GLN A 42 -0.21 -12.14 -9.77
N ASN A 43 0.27 -12.85 -8.76
CA ASN A 43 0.92 -12.27 -7.58
C ASN A 43 0.01 -11.34 -6.77
N VAL A 44 -1.28 -11.63 -6.74
CA VAL A 44 -2.25 -10.88 -5.94
C VAL A 44 -2.19 -11.40 -4.49
N PRO A 45 -1.99 -10.52 -3.48
CA PRO A 45 -1.91 -10.99 -2.11
C PRO A 45 -3.25 -11.53 -1.59
N LYS A 46 -3.18 -12.40 -0.60
CA LYS A 46 -4.37 -12.95 0.07
C LYS A 46 -4.69 -12.08 1.28
N LEU A 47 -5.51 -11.07 1.07
CA LEU A 47 -5.88 -10.09 2.08
C LEU A 47 -7.38 -9.84 2.01
N LYS A 48 -7.96 -9.39 3.13
CA LYS A 48 -9.40 -9.11 3.23
C LYS A 48 -9.89 -8.12 2.18
N ASP A 49 -9.13 -7.05 1.93
CA ASP A 49 -9.52 -6.03 0.95
C ASP A 49 -9.55 -6.60 -0.48
N ILE A 50 -8.70 -7.57 -0.77
CA ILE A 50 -8.73 -8.28 -2.06
C ILE A 50 -10.00 -9.12 -2.17
N ASP A 51 -10.36 -9.86 -1.13
CA ASP A 51 -11.60 -10.65 -1.10
C ASP A 51 -12.83 -9.78 -1.26
N THR A 52 -12.87 -8.65 -0.57
CA THR A 52 -13.97 -7.67 -0.67
C THR A 52 -14.07 -7.11 -2.09
N THR A 53 -12.94 -6.79 -2.73
CA THR A 53 -12.91 -6.31 -4.10
C THR A 53 -13.42 -7.37 -5.09
N MET A 54 -12.96 -8.60 -4.96
CA MET A 54 -13.44 -9.70 -5.80
C MET A 54 -14.96 -9.89 -5.67
N LYS A 55 -15.48 -9.80 -4.45
CA LYS A 55 -16.90 -9.88 -4.18
C LYS A 55 -17.68 -8.73 -4.80
N LEU A 56 -17.14 -7.51 -4.71
CA LEU A 56 -17.73 -6.33 -5.33
C LEU A 56 -17.78 -6.47 -6.86
N LEU A 57 -16.69 -6.88 -7.48
CA LEU A 57 -16.65 -7.10 -8.94
C LEU A 57 -17.66 -8.17 -9.37
N SER A 58 -17.81 -9.24 -8.59
CA SER A 58 -18.82 -10.28 -8.86
C SER A 58 -20.25 -9.74 -8.78
N GLN A 59 -20.52 -8.86 -7.82
CA GLN A 59 -21.85 -8.23 -7.69
C GLN A 59 -22.14 -7.27 -8.84
N LEU A 60 -21.12 -6.66 -9.45
CA LEU A 60 -21.30 -5.86 -10.65
C LEU A 60 -21.57 -6.69 -11.91
N GLY A 61 -21.43 -8.00 -11.81
CA GLY A 61 -21.71 -8.94 -12.89
C GLY A 61 -20.45 -9.55 -13.54
N ALA A 62 -19.25 -9.21 -13.07
CA ALA A 62 -18.03 -9.84 -13.55
C ALA A 62 -17.96 -11.29 -13.09
N LYS A 63 -17.33 -12.14 -13.90
CA LYS A 63 -16.95 -13.49 -13.47
C LYS A 63 -15.57 -13.40 -12.83
N VAL A 64 -15.47 -13.78 -11.58
CA VAL A 64 -14.23 -13.65 -10.80
C VAL A 64 -13.92 -15.03 -10.20
N GLU A 65 -12.72 -15.51 -10.44
CA GLU A 65 -12.22 -16.76 -9.87
C GLU A 65 -10.81 -16.56 -9.33
N ARG A 66 -10.48 -17.31 -8.29
CA ARG A 66 -9.14 -17.35 -7.75
C ARG A 66 -8.64 -18.78 -7.69
N ASN A 67 -7.58 -19.06 -8.47
CA ASN A 67 -6.88 -20.34 -8.46
C ASN A 67 -5.38 -20.04 -8.67
N GLY A 68 -4.69 -19.71 -7.56
CA GLY A 68 -3.36 -19.10 -7.64
C GLY A 68 -3.44 -17.65 -8.09
N SER A 69 -3.67 -17.44 -9.37
CA SER A 69 -3.97 -16.11 -9.95
C SER A 69 -5.42 -15.70 -9.69
N VAL A 70 -5.70 -14.42 -9.87
CA VAL A 70 -7.08 -13.90 -9.94
C VAL A 70 -7.46 -13.77 -11.41
N TRP A 71 -8.59 -14.38 -11.78
CA TRP A 71 -9.15 -14.32 -13.13
C TRP A 71 -10.40 -13.46 -13.09
N ILE A 72 -10.47 -12.45 -13.98
CA ILE A 72 -11.61 -11.55 -14.06
C ILE A 72 -12.06 -11.47 -15.51
N ASP A 73 -13.34 -11.78 -15.73
CA ASP A 73 -14.03 -11.49 -16.98
C ASP A 73 -15.09 -10.42 -16.70
N ALA A 74 -14.82 -9.17 -17.09
CA ALA A 74 -15.71 -8.06 -16.93
C ALA A 74 -16.67 -7.89 -18.14
N GLY A 75 -16.61 -8.78 -19.13
CA GLY A 75 -17.52 -8.74 -20.28
C GLY A 75 -19.00 -8.71 -19.88
N PRO A 76 -19.46 -9.58 -18.97
CA PRO A 76 -20.88 -9.63 -18.57
C PRO A 76 -21.31 -8.60 -17.52
N VAL A 77 -20.48 -7.63 -17.12
CA VAL A 77 -20.86 -6.59 -16.16
C VAL A 77 -22.10 -5.87 -16.62
N ASP A 78 -23.13 -5.84 -15.79
CA ASP A 78 -24.45 -5.27 -16.07
C ASP A 78 -25.05 -4.46 -14.91
N VAL A 79 -24.37 -4.44 -13.76
CA VAL A 79 -24.71 -3.61 -12.60
C VAL A 79 -23.64 -2.54 -12.42
N PHE A 80 -24.05 -1.29 -12.29
CA PHE A 80 -23.13 -0.14 -12.29
C PHE A 80 -23.14 0.61 -10.96
N CYS A 81 -23.53 -0.08 -9.88
CA CYS A 81 -23.64 0.50 -8.55
C CYS A 81 -22.86 -0.34 -7.53
N ALA A 82 -21.86 0.27 -6.90
CA ALA A 82 -21.14 -0.31 -5.78
C ALA A 82 -21.89 0.05 -4.48
N PRO A 83 -22.55 -0.92 -3.81
CA PRO A 83 -23.48 -0.63 -2.73
C PRO A 83 -22.77 -0.33 -1.41
N TYR A 84 -23.45 0.41 -0.53
CA TYR A 84 -22.94 0.82 0.77
C TYR A 84 -22.39 -0.35 1.61
N ASP A 85 -23.06 -1.49 1.62
CA ASP A 85 -22.64 -2.63 2.46
C ASP A 85 -21.26 -3.16 2.14
N LEU A 86 -20.80 -3.05 0.90
CA LEU A 86 -19.45 -3.41 0.51
C LEU A 86 -18.46 -2.24 0.63
N VAL A 87 -18.91 -1.04 0.26
CA VAL A 87 -18.04 0.16 0.27
C VAL A 87 -17.70 0.61 1.69
N LYS A 88 -18.61 0.46 2.64
CA LYS A 88 -18.39 0.91 4.03
C LYS A 88 -17.16 0.30 4.69
N THR A 89 -16.70 -0.85 4.22
CA THR A 89 -15.55 -1.56 4.76
C THR A 89 -14.26 -1.28 3.98
N MET A 90 -14.36 -0.62 2.82
CA MET A 90 -13.21 -0.43 1.94
C MET A 90 -13.34 0.85 1.11
N ARG A 91 -12.54 1.87 1.44
CA ARG A 91 -12.55 3.16 0.74
C ARG A 91 -12.11 3.07 -0.71
N ALA A 92 -11.23 2.11 -1.03
CA ALA A 92 -10.74 1.90 -2.38
C ALA A 92 -11.85 1.61 -3.40
N SER A 93 -13.05 1.28 -2.93
CA SER A 93 -14.22 1.04 -3.80
C SER A 93 -14.57 2.23 -4.70
N ILE A 94 -14.12 3.45 -4.37
CA ILE A 94 -14.26 4.61 -5.24
C ILE A 94 -13.60 4.38 -6.60
N TRP A 95 -12.60 3.52 -6.69
CA TRP A 95 -11.92 3.20 -7.95
C TRP A 95 -12.80 2.45 -8.96
N ALA A 96 -13.98 1.99 -8.55
CA ALA A 96 -14.96 1.45 -9.49
C ALA A 96 -15.59 2.54 -10.37
N LEU A 97 -15.67 3.79 -9.87
CA LEU A 97 -16.42 4.86 -10.52
C LEU A 97 -15.85 5.24 -11.88
N GLY A 98 -14.53 5.46 -11.97
CA GLY A 98 -13.86 5.82 -13.22
C GLY A 98 -14.07 4.78 -14.33
N PRO A 99 -13.73 3.50 -14.09
CA PRO A 99 -13.97 2.46 -15.06
C PRO A 99 -15.44 2.29 -15.48
N LEU A 100 -16.38 2.37 -14.54
CA LEU A 100 -17.80 2.24 -14.85
C LEU A 100 -18.29 3.36 -15.77
N VAL A 101 -17.98 4.61 -15.45
CA VAL A 101 -18.43 5.73 -16.28
C VAL A 101 -17.71 5.75 -17.63
N ALA A 102 -16.44 5.40 -17.67
CA ALA A 102 -15.66 5.38 -18.91
C ALA A 102 -16.15 4.31 -19.89
N ARG A 103 -16.46 3.11 -19.39
CA ARG A 103 -16.87 2.00 -20.26
C ARG A 103 -18.38 1.96 -20.53
N PHE A 104 -19.20 2.24 -19.52
CA PHE A 104 -20.64 2.08 -19.60
C PHE A 104 -21.43 3.39 -19.65
N GLY A 105 -20.75 4.52 -19.51
CA GLY A 105 -21.40 5.84 -19.53
C GLY A 105 -22.10 6.19 -18.23
N GLN A 106 -22.08 5.33 -17.23
CA GLN A 106 -22.70 5.55 -15.94
C GLN A 106 -22.03 4.71 -14.86
N GLY A 107 -22.03 5.21 -13.65
CA GLY A 107 -21.53 4.47 -12.47
C GLY A 107 -21.97 5.15 -11.18
N GLN A 108 -22.17 4.37 -10.15
CA GLN A 108 -22.50 4.85 -8.83
C GLN A 108 -21.65 4.12 -7.79
N VAL A 109 -21.11 4.87 -6.86
CA VAL A 109 -20.37 4.32 -5.75
C VAL A 109 -20.86 4.98 -4.47
N SER A 110 -21.20 4.18 -3.46
CA SER A 110 -21.56 4.71 -2.16
C SER A 110 -20.41 5.48 -1.56
N LEU A 111 -20.69 6.58 -0.88
CA LEU A 111 -19.71 7.22 -0.01
C LEU A 111 -19.46 6.33 1.21
N PRO A 112 -18.20 6.19 1.66
CA PRO A 112 -17.92 5.41 2.85
C PRO A 112 -18.57 6.04 4.10
N GLY A 113 -19.25 5.22 4.89
CA GLY A 113 -19.83 5.67 6.15
C GLY A 113 -18.80 5.84 7.26
N GLY A 114 -19.10 6.67 8.26
CA GLY A 114 -18.30 6.78 9.46
C GLY A 114 -16.95 7.49 9.30
N CYS A 115 -16.62 7.93 8.11
CA CYS A 115 -15.43 8.73 7.87
C CYS A 115 -15.85 10.16 7.61
N ALA A 116 -15.22 11.08 8.33
CA ALA A 116 -15.39 12.49 8.04
C ALA A 116 -15.07 12.72 6.56
N ILE A 117 -16.08 13.01 5.78
CA ILE A 117 -15.99 13.33 4.34
C ILE A 117 -15.00 14.49 4.11
N GLY A 118 -14.72 15.29 5.13
CA GLY A 118 -13.81 16.42 5.07
C GLY A 118 -12.33 16.12 5.16
N ALA A 119 -11.92 14.95 5.62
CA ALA A 119 -10.51 14.68 5.90
C ALA A 119 -9.75 14.02 4.74
N ARG A 120 -10.44 13.33 3.81
CA ARG A 120 -9.84 12.72 2.62
C ARG A 120 -10.83 12.80 1.47
N PRO A 121 -10.74 13.83 0.67
CA PRO A 121 -11.78 14.10 -0.30
C PRO A 121 -11.74 13.13 -1.46
N VAL A 122 -12.86 12.48 -1.72
CA VAL A 122 -13.21 11.98 -3.04
C VAL A 122 -13.31 13.14 -4.05
N ASP A 123 -13.21 14.36 -3.59
CA ASP A 123 -13.32 15.60 -4.39
C ASP A 123 -12.36 15.63 -5.57
N LEU A 124 -11.10 15.17 -5.38
CA LEU A 124 -10.14 15.14 -6.48
C LEU A 124 -10.51 14.11 -7.54
N HIS A 125 -11.09 12.97 -7.15
CA HIS A 125 -11.64 11.98 -8.08
C HIS A 125 -12.79 12.58 -8.88
N ILE A 126 -13.71 13.25 -8.20
CA ILE A 126 -14.89 13.89 -8.80
C ILE A 126 -14.47 14.99 -9.76
N THR A 127 -13.60 15.90 -9.32
CA THR A 127 -13.11 17.00 -10.14
C THR A 127 -12.43 16.49 -11.42
N GLY A 128 -11.61 15.45 -11.28
CA GLY A 128 -10.95 14.83 -12.43
C GLY A 128 -11.93 14.23 -13.45
N LEU A 129 -12.94 13.51 -12.97
CA LEU A 129 -13.96 12.94 -13.84
C LEU A 129 -14.81 14.04 -14.52
N GLU A 130 -15.13 15.11 -13.80
CA GLU A 130 -15.84 16.26 -14.38
C GLU A 130 -15.03 16.90 -15.49
N GLN A 131 -13.72 17.04 -15.32
CA GLN A 131 -12.85 17.58 -16.36
C GLN A 131 -12.76 16.68 -17.59
N LEU A 132 -12.99 15.38 -17.44
CA LEU A 132 -13.13 14.43 -18.55
C LEU A 132 -14.54 14.45 -19.19
N GLY A 133 -15.44 15.28 -18.69
CA GLY A 133 -16.78 15.47 -19.24
C GLY A 133 -17.89 14.71 -18.53
N ALA A 134 -17.61 14.06 -17.40
CA ALA A 134 -18.64 13.40 -16.62
C ALA A 134 -19.50 14.42 -15.87
N GLU A 135 -20.80 14.14 -15.78
CA GLU A 135 -21.71 14.83 -14.88
C GLU A 135 -21.75 14.06 -13.56
N ILE A 136 -21.47 14.76 -12.47
CA ILE A 136 -21.41 14.13 -11.14
C ILE A 136 -22.50 14.70 -10.24
N LYS A 137 -23.27 13.80 -9.60
CA LYS A 137 -24.29 14.14 -8.61
C LYS A 137 -24.00 13.40 -7.31
N LEU A 138 -24.17 14.10 -6.18
CA LEU A 138 -24.11 13.52 -4.86
C LEU A 138 -25.55 13.40 -4.36
N GLU A 139 -26.10 12.20 -4.37
CA GLU A 139 -27.49 11.94 -3.97
C GLU A 139 -27.57 10.69 -3.10
N GLU A 140 -28.33 10.78 -2.00
CA GLU A 140 -28.64 9.62 -1.13
C GLU A 140 -27.39 8.89 -0.60
N GLY A 141 -26.27 9.61 -0.40
CA GLY A 141 -25.02 9.01 0.04
C GLY A 141 -24.21 8.35 -1.06
N TYR A 142 -24.56 8.57 -2.32
CA TYR A 142 -23.86 8.02 -3.48
C TYR A 142 -23.24 9.10 -4.33
N VAL A 143 -22.07 8.79 -4.91
CA VAL A 143 -21.50 9.54 -6.03
C VAL A 143 -22.03 8.90 -7.30
N LYS A 144 -22.79 9.66 -8.09
CA LYS A 144 -23.38 9.21 -9.34
C LYS A 144 -22.70 9.92 -10.50
N ALA A 145 -22.03 9.18 -11.36
CA ALA A 145 -21.35 9.70 -12.54
C ALA A 145 -22.07 9.26 -13.81
N SER A 146 -22.19 10.14 -14.77
CA SER A 146 -22.75 9.83 -16.09
C SER A 146 -22.10 10.68 -17.17
N VAL A 147 -22.09 10.17 -18.38
CA VAL A 147 -21.65 10.89 -19.56
C VAL A 147 -22.51 10.47 -20.76
N ASN A 148 -22.80 11.42 -21.61
CA ASN A 148 -23.49 11.15 -22.88
C ASN A 148 -22.42 10.87 -23.94
N GLY A 149 -22.32 9.62 -24.38
CA GLY A 149 -21.24 9.18 -25.26
C GLY A 149 -19.96 8.85 -24.49
N ARG A 150 -18.82 9.19 -25.05
CA ARG A 150 -17.50 8.94 -24.47
C ARG A 150 -17.05 10.11 -23.59
N LEU A 151 -16.27 9.82 -22.56
CA LEU A 151 -15.48 10.83 -21.88
C LEU A 151 -14.54 11.49 -22.90
N LYS A 152 -14.11 12.71 -22.63
CA LYS A 152 -13.23 13.47 -23.51
C LYS A 152 -11.93 13.80 -22.82
N GLY A 153 -10.82 13.60 -23.53
CA GLY A 153 -9.49 13.95 -23.04
C GLY A 153 -9.40 15.41 -22.63
N ALA A 154 -8.62 15.67 -21.59
CA ALA A 154 -8.45 16.99 -21.04
C ALA A 154 -7.04 17.18 -20.49
N HIS A 155 -6.64 18.44 -20.32
CA HIS A 155 -5.43 18.79 -19.61
C HIS A 155 -5.82 19.06 -18.15
N ILE A 156 -5.37 18.18 -17.25
CA ILE A 156 -5.76 18.20 -15.85
C ILE A 156 -4.55 18.48 -14.98
N VAL A 157 -4.59 19.57 -14.24
CA VAL A 157 -3.56 19.93 -13.26
C VAL A 157 -4.10 19.58 -11.88
N MET A 158 -3.40 18.66 -11.17
CA MET A 158 -3.79 18.27 -9.82
C MET A 158 -3.34 19.35 -8.83
N ASP A 159 -4.26 19.88 -8.04
CA ASP A 159 -3.95 20.86 -6.99
C ASP A 159 -3.07 20.23 -5.90
N LYS A 160 -3.31 18.96 -5.62
CA LYS A 160 -2.52 18.15 -4.69
C LYS A 160 -2.15 16.83 -5.34
N VAL A 161 -0.97 16.33 -5.03
CA VAL A 161 -0.59 14.97 -5.42
C VAL A 161 -1.51 13.97 -4.70
N SER A 162 -2.21 13.16 -5.47
CA SER A 162 -3.12 12.14 -4.94
C SER A 162 -2.97 10.85 -5.73
N VAL A 163 -2.60 9.78 -5.04
CA VAL A 163 -2.53 8.43 -5.64
C VAL A 163 -3.91 8.01 -6.12
N GLY A 164 -4.93 8.13 -5.25
CA GLY A 164 -6.29 7.72 -5.57
C GLY A 164 -6.84 8.42 -6.80
N ALA A 165 -6.76 9.74 -6.85
CA ALA A 165 -7.27 10.53 -7.97
C ALA A 165 -6.47 10.29 -9.25
N THR A 166 -5.16 10.11 -9.16
CA THR A 166 -4.34 9.77 -10.32
C THR A 166 -4.80 8.46 -10.96
N VAL A 167 -5.06 7.43 -10.16
CA VAL A 167 -5.60 6.15 -10.65
C VAL A 167 -6.95 6.34 -11.34
N THR A 168 -7.87 7.06 -10.71
CA THR A 168 -9.21 7.31 -11.26
C THR A 168 -9.14 8.01 -12.62
N ILE A 169 -8.40 9.10 -12.69
CA ILE A 169 -8.29 9.90 -13.93
C ILE A 169 -7.59 9.09 -15.03
N MET A 170 -6.47 8.47 -14.69
CA MET A 170 -5.68 7.68 -15.64
C MET A 170 -6.49 6.51 -16.20
N SER A 171 -7.19 5.76 -15.37
CA SER A 171 -7.99 4.61 -15.81
C SER A 171 -9.17 5.05 -16.66
N ALA A 172 -9.91 6.07 -16.25
CA ALA A 172 -11.03 6.60 -17.02
C ALA A 172 -10.58 7.18 -18.37
N ALA A 173 -9.44 7.84 -18.41
CA ALA A 173 -8.90 8.46 -19.63
C ALA A 173 -8.50 7.43 -20.70
N THR A 174 -8.28 6.17 -20.33
CA THR A 174 -7.92 5.13 -21.32
C THR A 174 -8.98 4.96 -22.40
N LEU A 175 -10.25 5.17 -22.07
CA LEU A 175 -11.38 5.06 -22.99
C LEU A 175 -11.96 6.41 -23.43
N ALA A 176 -11.35 7.50 -23.00
CA ALA A 176 -11.78 8.83 -23.42
C ALA A 176 -11.44 9.09 -24.89
N GLU A 177 -12.17 9.98 -25.53
CA GLU A 177 -11.85 10.46 -26.86
C GLU A 177 -10.78 11.54 -26.79
N GLY A 178 -9.67 11.34 -27.50
CA GLY A 178 -8.58 12.30 -27.53
C GLY A 178 -7.50 12.00 -26.49
N THR A 179 -6.69 13.00 -26.19
CA THR A 179 -5.53 12.90 -25.31
C THR A 179 -5.79 13.57 -23.97
N THR A 180 -5.45 12.89 -22.90
CA THR A 180 -5.45 13.45 -21.54
C THR A 180 -4.02 13.61 -21.05
N VAL A 181 -3.75 14.76 -20.42
CA VAL A 181 -2.49 15.03 -19.75
C VAL A 181 -2.81 15.30 -18.28
N ILE A 182 -2.17 14.53 -17.38
CA ILE A 182 -2.27 14.76 -15.95
C ILE A 182 -0.96 15.39 -15.50
N GLU A 183 -1.00 16.60 -14.96
CA GLU A 183 0.15 17.26 -14.36
C GLU A 183 0.05 17.21 -12.83
N ASN A 184 1.19 17.17 -12.18
CA ASN A 184 1.30 16.96 -10.74
C ASN A 184 0.71 15.60 -10.31
N ALA A 185 0.89 14.60 -11.16
CA ALA A 185 0.43 13.23 -10.92
C ALA A 185 1.25 12.57 -9.80
N ALA A 186 0.64 11.59 -9.12
CA ALA A 186 1.37 10.72 -8.20
C ALA A 186 2.38 9.85 -8.97
N ARG A 187 3.53 9.59 -8.35
CA ARG A 187 4.69 8.95 -8.99
C ARG A 187 5.01 7.57 -8.43
N GLU A 188 4.23 7.09 -7.48
CA GLU A 188 4.48 5.84 -6.75
C GLU A 188 4.58 4.65 -7.71
N PRO A 189 5.39 3.64 -7.36
CA PRO A 189 5.52 2.41 -8.17
C PRO A 189 4.19 1.73 -8.46
N GLU A 190 3.22 1.84 -7.56
CA GLU A 190 1.88 1.28 -7.71
C GLU A 190 1.08 1.95 -8.84
N ILE A 191 1.33 3.24 -9.07
CA ILE A 191 0.78 3.98 -10.21
C ILE A 191 1.40 3.47 -11.51
N VAL A 192 2.71 3.31 -11.53
CA VAL A 192 3.44 2.77 -12.69
C VAL A 192 2.91 1.37 -13.03
N ASP A 193 2.69 0.54 -12.02
CA ASP A 193 2.19 -0.82 -12.18
C ASP A 193 0.79 -0.85 -12.79
N THR A 194 -0.11 0.03 -12.29
CA THR A 194 -1.46 0.17 -12.84
C THR A 194 -1.43 0.62 -14.29
N ALA A 195 -0.58 1.60 -14.62
CA ALA A 195 -0.42 2.07 -16.00
C ALA A 195 0.10 0.95 -16.92
N ASN A 196 1.09 0.20 -16.45
CA ASN A 196 1.66 -0.93 -17.21
C ASN A 196 0.63 -2.06 -17.42
N PHE A 197 -0.21 -2.32 -16.41
CA PHE A 197 -1.34 -3.24 -16.57
C PHE A 197 -2.29 -2.79 -17.66
N LEU A 198 -2.71 -1.53 -17.63
CA LEU A 198 -3.61 -0.97 -18.64
C LEU A 198 -2.98 -1.01 -20.04
N ASN A 199 -1.69 -0.70 -20.16
CA ASN A 199 -0.98 -0.79 -21.43
C ASN A 199 -0.91 -2.23 -21.95
N ALA A 200 -0.78 -3.21 -21.07
CA ALA A 200 -0.83 -4.63 -21.44
C ALA A 200 -2.19 -5.03 -22.03
N LEU A 201 -3.26 -4.31 -21.70
CA LEU A 201 -4.60 -4.51 -22.23
C LEU A 201 -4.89 -3.68 -23.49
N GLY A 202 -3.96 -2.87 -23.93
CA GLY A 202 -4.08 -2.06 -25.15
C GLY A 202 -4.23 -0.57 -24.92
N ALA A 203 -4.11 -0.07 -23.70
CA ALA A 203 -4.08 1.36 -23.42
C ALA A 203 -2.79 1.99 -23.93
N LYS A 204 -2.80 3.32 -24.05
CA LYS A 204 -1.65 4.11 -24.51
C LYS A 204 -1.31 5.15 -23.46
N ILE A 205 -0.56 4.73 -22.45
CA ILE A 205 -0.15 5.56 -21.31
C ILE A 205 1.36 5.74 -21.33
N LYS A 206 1.81 6.98 -21.21
CA LYS A 206 3.23 7.35 -21.12
C LYS A 206 3.46 8.34 -19.98
N GLY A 207 4.68 8.37 -19.45
CA GLY A 207 5.07 9.29 -18.38
C GLY A 207 4.73 8.81 -16.99
N GLN A 208 4.21 7.58 -16.83
CA GLN A 208 3.98 6.99 -15.52
C GLN A 208 5.30 6.92 -14.72
N GLY A 209 5.24 7.27 -13.44
CA GLY A 209 6.43 7.40 -12.60
C GLY A 209 7.04 8.79 -12.61
N THR A 210 6.53 9.69 -13.45
CA THR A 210 6.87 11.11 -13.45
C THR A 210 5.66 11.92 -12.98
N ASP A 211 5.84 13.23 -12.83
CA ASP A 211 4.76 14.14 -12.44
C ASP A 211 3.79 14.45 -13.59
N ARG A 212 4.09 13.99 -14.80
CA ARG A 212 3.25 14.23 -15.99
C ARG A 212 2.94 12.92 -16.70
N ILE A 213 1.67 12.53 -16.70
CA ILE A 213 1.18 11.32 -17.37
C ILE A 213 0.35 11.72 -18.58
N THR A 214 0.62 11.12 -19.73
CA THR A 214 -0.13 11.34 -20.97
C THR A 214 -0.84 10.06 -21.36
N ILE A 215 -2.14 10.17 -21.64
CA ILE A 215 -2.99 9.05 -22.02
C ILE A 215 -3.67 9.37 -23.35
N GLU A 216 -3.40 8.58 -24.38
CA GLU A 216 -4.19 8.62 -25.61
C GLU A 216 -5.36 7.65 -25.47
N GLY A 217 -6.59 8.16 -25.59
CA GLY A 217 -7.78 7.32 -25.48
C GLY A 217 -7.87 6.30 -26.60
N VAL A 218 -8.39 5.11 -26.27
CA VAL A 218 -8.69 4.05 -27.22
C VAL A 218 -10.17 3.68 -27.12
N GLN A 219 -10.69 2.97 -28.13
CA GLN A 219 -12.12 2.62 -28.13
C GLN A 219 -12.45 1.48 -27.20
N ARG A 220 -11.49 0.54 -26.99
CA ARG A 220 -11.68 -0.62 -26.13
C ARG A 220 -10.35 -1.13 -25.57
N LEU A 221 -10.42 -1.79 -24.45
CA LEU A 221 -9.32 -2.58 -23.92
C LEU A 221 -9.63 -4.07 -24.04
N GLY A 222 -8.62 -4.85 -24.37
CA GLY A 222 -8.73 -6.30 -24.50
C GLY A 222 -8.41 -7.02 -23.20
N GLY A 223 -8.04 -8.30 -23.29
CA GLY A 223 -7.60 -9.11 -22.18
C GLY A 223 -6.09 -9.28 -22.14
N GLY A 224 -5.63 -10.08 -21.22
CA GLY A 224 -4.20 -10.40 -21.09
C GLY A 224 -3.83 -10.99 -19.74
N VAL A 225 -2.54 -11.16 -19.55
CA VAL A 225 -1.94 -11.66 -18.32
C VAL A 225 -1.01 -10.58 -17.76
N TYR A 226 -1.12 -10.33 -16.47
CA TYR A 226 -0.28 -9.32 -15.80
C TYR A 226 0.11 -9.77 -14.41
N ARG A 227 1.34 -9.46 -14.01
CA ARG A 227 1.85 -9.79 -12.69
C ARG A 227 1.99 -8.51 -11.85
N VAL A 228 1.32 -8.46 -10.70
CA VAL A 228 1.40 -7.34 -9.74
C VAL A 228 2.81 -7.26 -9.16
N LEU A 229 3.33 -6.03 -9.00
CA LEU A 229 4.65 -5.83 -8.40
C LEU A 229 4.66 -6.29 -6.93
N PRO A 230 5.83 -6.70 -6.41
CA PRO A 230 5.95 -7.04 -4.99
C PRO A 230 5.75 -5.82 -4.10
N ASP A 231 5.28 -6.08 -2.87
CA ASP A 231 5.04 -5.05 -1.87
C ASP A 231 6.37 -4.50 -1.33
N ARG A 232 6.71 -3.28 -1.70
CA ARG A 232 7.95 -2.60 -1.27
C ARG A 232 7.95 -2.30 0.24
N ILE A 233 6.79 -2.10 0.84
CA ILE A 233 6.69 -1.81 2.28
C ILE A 233 6.87 -3.10 3.09
N GLU A 234 6.30 -4.20 2.65
CA GLU A 234 6.59 -5.52 3.25
C GLU A 234 8.08 -5.84 3.14
N THR A 235 8.67 -5.63 1.98
CA THR A 235 10.12 -5.83 1.76
C THR A 235 10.93 -5.01 2.75
N GLY A 236 10.66 -3.72 2.85
CA GLY A 236 11.36 -2.84 3.78
C GLY A 236 11.17 -3.25 5.23
N THR A 237 9.97 -3.70 5.60
CA THR A 237 9.67 -4.17 6.95
C THR A 237 10.54 -5.37 7.34
N PHE A 238 10.67 -6.37 6.46
CA PHE A 238 11.52 -7.53 6.72
C PHE A 238 13.01 -7.20 6.70
N LEU A 239 13.44 -6.26 5.85
CA LEU A 239 14.82 -5.77 5.88
C LEU A 239 15.14 -5.11 7.23
N VAL A 240 14.24 -4.28 7.75
CA VAL A 240 14.39 -3.67 9.07
C VAL A 240 14.42 -4.75 10.17
N ALA A 241 13.58 -5.78 10.05
CA ALA A 241 13.57 -6.89 11.02
C ALA A 241 14.95 -7.53 11.17
N ALA A 242 15.63 -7.80 10.05
CA ALA A 242 16.99 -8.33 10.09
C ALA A 242 17.98 -7.27 10.62
N ALA A 243 17.83 -6.01 10.20
CA ALA A 243 18.75 -4.94 10.61
C ALA A 243 18.76 -4.70 12.11
N ILE A 244 17.59 -4.65 12.76
CA ILE A 244 17.48 -4.37 14.20
C ILE A 244 17.92 -5.54 15.09
N SER A 245 17.94 -6.75 14.53
CA SER A 245 18.31 -7.97 15.24
C SER A 245 19.77 -8.41 14.99
N GLY A 246 20.53 -7.66 14.21
CA GLY A 246 21.88 -8.05 13.80
C GLY A 246 21.90 -9.24 12.84
N GLY A 247 20.81 -9.52 12.18
CA GLY A 247 20.58 -10.71 11.37
C GLY A 247 21.00 -10.59 9.92
N LYS A 248 20.57 -11.60 9.16
CA LYS A 248 20.84 -11.73 7.74
C LYS A 248 19.60 -12.24 7.02
N ILE A 249 19.19 -11.58 5.95
CA ILE A 249 17.96 -11.93 5.23
C ILE A 249 18.16 -11.92 3.73
N LEU A 250 17.44 -12.82 3.05
CA LEU A 250 17.23 -12.77 1.61
C LEU A 250 15.74 -12.58 1.34
N CYS A 251 15.38 -11.45 0.76
CA CYS A 251 14.01 -11.19 0.29
C CYS A 251 13.92 -11.59 -1.18
N ARG A 252 13.12 -12.62 -1.47
CA ARG A 252 12.80 -13.07 -2.83
C ARG A 252 11.52 -12.41 -3.31
N ASN A 253 11.33 -12.33 -4.62
CA ASN A 253 10.21 -11.63 -5.24
C ASN A 253 10.15 -10.18 -4.74
N ALA A 254 11.30 -9.52 -4.73
CA ALA A 254 11.46 -8.13 -4.32
C ALA A 254 11.95 -7.31 -5.51
N GLN A 255 11.58 -6.04 -5.54
CA GLN A 255 11.98 -5.14 -6.63
C GLN A 255 12.81 -3.97 -6.07
N PRO A 256 14.14 -4.03 -6.16
CA PRO A 256 15.02 -3.08 -5.48
C PRO A 256 14.83 -1.62 -5.89
N ASP A 257 14.53 -1.34 -7.16
CA ASP A 257 14.36 0.02 -7.68
C ASP A 257 13.12 0.74 -7.12
N THR A 258 12.22 0.04 -6.46
CA THR A 258 11.07 0.65 -5.77
C THR A 258 11.40 1.11 -4.34
N LEU A 259 12.62 0.86 -3.85
CA LEU A 259 13.03 1.03 -2.44
C LEU A 259 14.31 1.86 -2.27
N ASP A 260 14.76 2.59 -3.26
CA ASP A 260 16.08 3.24 -3.22
C ASP A 260 16.31 4.06 -1.95
N ALA A 261 15.33 4.87 -1.54
CA ALA A 261 15.46 5.70 -0.34
C ALA A 261 15.59 4.87 0.94
N VAL A 262 14.85 3.76 1.03
CA VAL A 262 14.90 2.85 2.18
C VAL A 262 16.23 2.11 2.23
N LEU A 263 16.70 1.60 1.08
CA LEU A 263 17.98 0.89 1.01
C LEU A 263 19.16 1.82 1.35
N ALA A 264 19.12 3.07 0.90
CA ALA A 264 20.14 4.07 1.23
C ALA A 264 20.23 4.28 2.75
N LYS A 265 19.09 4.43 3.44
CA LYS A 265 19.06 4.61 4.89
C LYS A 265 19.52 3.35 5.64
N LEU A 266 19.19 2.16 5.15
CA LEU A 266 19.66 0.92 5.73
C LEU A 266 21.19 0.79 5.60
N ARG A 267 21.77 1.19 4.47
CA ARG A 267 23.23 1.23 4.29
C ARG A 267 23.86 2.23 5.25
N ASP A 268 23.27 3.40 5.41
CA ASP A 268 23.74 4.39 6.40
C ASP A 268 23.69 3.84 7.83
N ALA A 269 22.72 2.97 8.12
CA ALA A 269 22.60 2.29 9.42
C ALA A 269 23.63 1.17 9.61
N GLY A 270 24.43 0.85 8.60
CA GLY A 270 25.50 -0.14 8.67
C GLY A 270 25.18 -1.48 8.01
N ALA A 271 24.05 -1.59 7.31
CA ALA A 271 23.67 -2.81 6.63
C ALA A 271 24.51 -3.02 5.35
N ASP A 272 24.95 -4.25 5.15
CA ASP A 272 25.57 -4.71 3.92
C ASP A 272 24.45 -5.24 3.01
N ILE A 273 24.17 -4.53 1.92
CA ILE A 273 23.03 -4.83 1.04
C ILE A 273 23.52 -5.17 -0.35
N GLU A 274 23.08 -6.29 -0.87
CA GLU A 274 23.23 -6.66 -2.28
C GLU A 274 21.84 -6.80 -2.91
N THR A 275 21.75 -6.47 -4.19
CA THR A 275 20.51 -6.54 -4.95
C THR A 275 20.71 -7.27 -6.25
N GLY A 276 19.68 -8.00 -6.69
CA GLY A 276 19.58 -8.57 -8.02
C GLY A 276 18.35 -8.01 -8.73
N GLU A 277 17.94 -8.65 -9.80
CA GLU A 277 16.77 -8.23 -10.57
C GLU A 277 15.48 -8.33 -9.74
N ASP A 278 15.31 -9.41 -8.95
CA ASP A 278 14.10 -9.73 -8.21
C ASP A 278 14.38 -10.17 -6.75
N TRP A 279 15.50 -9.77 -6.21
CA TRP A 279 15.85 -10.10 -4.82
C TRP A 279 16.69 -9.01 -4.16
N ILE A 280 16.63 -8.97 -2.83
CA ILE A 280 17.44 -8.08 -1.98
C ILE A 280 17.98 -8.91 -0.83
N SER A 281 19.29 -8.85 -0.58
CA SER A 281 19.88 -9.41 0.62
C SER A 281 20.41 -8.32 1.54
N LEU A 282 20.32 -8.57 2.84
CA LEU A 282 20.84 -7.67 3.87
C LEU A 282 21.56 -8.50 4.91
N ASP A 283 22.78 -8.07 5.28
CA ASP A 283 23.56 -8.71 6.33
C ASP A 283 24.11 -7.65 7.28
N MET A 284 23.78 -7.77 8.56
CA MET A 284 24.30 -6.90 9.60
C MET A 284 25.60 -7.42 10.20
N HIS A 285 26.04 -8.63 9.83
CA HIS A 285 27.24 -9.28 10.40
C HIS A 285 27.25 -9.31 11.92
N GLY A 286 26.06 -9.45 12.54
CA GLY A 286 25.90 -9.46 13.99
C GLY A 286 26.00 -8.09 14.65
N ASN A 287 26.13 -7.01 13.89
CA ASN A 287 26.31 -5.67 14.42
C ASN A 287 24.97 -5.01 14.76
N ARG A 288 25.00 -4.13 15.75
CA ARG A 288 23.90 -3.23 16.08
C ARG A 288 23.81 -2.13 15.02
N PRO A 289 22.62 -1.71 14.59
CA PRO A 289 22.52 -0.62 13.63
C PRO A 289 22.95 0.72 14.24
N LYS A 290 23.36 1.63 13.37
CA LYS A 290 23.63 3.03 13.70
C LYS A 290 22.36 3.85 13.47
N ALA A 291 22.12 4.85 14.30
CA ALA A 291 20.98 5.74 14.13
C ALA A 291 21.09 6.54 12.82
N VAL A 292 19.96 6.80 12.21
CA VAL A 292 19.86 7.55 10.94
C VAL A 292 18.80 8.65 11.04
N ASN A 293 18.97 9.71 10.29
CA ASN A 293 17.96 10.76 10.18
C ASN A 293 17.08 10.46 8.96
N VAL A 294 15.76 10.52 9.17
CA VAL A 294 14.77 10.24 8.15
C VAL A 294 13.78 11.39 8.07
N ARG A 295 13.48 11.81 6.84
CA ARG A 295 12.42 12.75 6.55
C ARG A 295 11.51 12.12 5.51
N THR A 296 10.24 11.91 5.84
CA THR A 296 9.28 11.36 4.87
C THR A 296 9.00 12.40 3.77
N ALA A 297 8.77 11.90 2.57
CA ALA A 297 8.47 12.73 1.41
C ALA A 297 7.72 11.90 0.37
N PRO A 298 6.99 12.56 -0.54
CA PRO A 298 6.38 11.82 -1.66
C PRO A 298 7.42 11.04 -2.45
N HIS A 299 7.02 9.93 -3.05
CA HIS A 299 7.92 9.11 -3.88
C HIS A 299 8.59 9.98 -4.97
N PRO A 300 9.90 9.86 -5.22
CA PRO A 300 10.84 8.84 -4.75
C PRO A 300 11.52 9.13 -3.41
N GLY A 301 11.02 10.05 -2.63
CA GLY A 301 11.52 10.28 -1.28
C GLY A 301 11.20 9.12 -0.34
N PHE A 302 11.63 9.27 0.92
CA PHE A 302 11.43 8.21 1.92
C PHE A 302 9.94 8.03 2.22
N PRO A 303 9.39 6.80 2.09
CA PRO A 303 7.95 6.58 2.22
C PRO A 303 7.49 6.68 3.69
N THR A 304 6.37 7.38 3.89
CA THR A 304 5.74 7.49 5.22
C THR A 304 5.35 6.12 5.78
N ASP A 305 5.05 5.15 4.93
CA ASP A 305 4.70 3.78 5.35
C ASP A 305 5.89 3.00 5.93
N MET A 306 7.10 3.51 5.82
CA MET A 306 8.30 2.96 6.44
C MET A 306 8.78 3.78 7.66
N GLN A 307 8.09 4.84 8.01
CA GLN A 307 8.49 5.70 9.11
C GLN A 307 8.55 4.95 10.44
N ALA A 308 7.52 4.18 10.78
CA ALA A 308 7.46 3.47 12.06
C ALA A 308 8.57 2.43 12.21
N GLN A 309 8.91 1.73 11.15
CA GLN A 309 9.98 0.74 11.14
C GLN A 309 11.34 1.39 11.39
N PHE A 310 11.59 2.56 10.79
CA PHE A 310 12.83 3.31 11.01
C PHE A 310 12.84 4.03 12.36
N THR A 311 11.69 4.42 12.88
CA THR A 311 11.57 4.89 14.27
C THR A 311 12.04 3.78 15.23
N LEU A 312 11.57 2.55 15.03
CA LEU A 312 12.02 1.41 15.82
C LEU A 312 13.53 1.17 15.66
N LEU A 313 14.04 1.21 14.44
CA LEU A 313 15.48 1.04 14.19
C LEU A 313 16.28 2.05 15.02
N ASN A 314 15.91 3.33 14.99
CA ASN A 314 16.59 4.35 15.77
C ASN A 314 16.49 4.13 17.28
N LEU A 315 15.35 3.59 17.76
CA LEU A 315 15.15 3.34 19.19
C LEU A 315 16.01 2.20 19.74
N VAL A 316 16.60 1.38 18.90
CA VAL A 316 17.51 0.30 19.29
C VAL A 316 18.91 0.45 18.67
N ALA A 317 19.14 1.53 17.93
CA ALA A 317 20.40 1.81 17.28
C ALA A 317 21.43 2.42 18.25
N GLU A 318 22.67 2.47 17.84
CA GLU A 318 23.68 3.30 18.48
C GLU A 318 23.48 4.77 18.09
N GLY A 319 23.36 5.63 19.08
CA GLY A 319 23.25 7.07 18.88
C GLY A 319 21.83 7.59 18.93
N THR A 320 21.65 8.80 18.39
CA THR A 320 20.38 9.51 18.33
C THR A 320 20.01 9.74 16.88
N GLY A 321 18.78 9.38 16.51
CA GLY A 321 18.23 9.60 15.19
C GLY A 321 16.97 10.45 15.23
N VAL A 322 16.78 11.27 14.20
CA VAL A 322 15.65 12.19 14.09
C VAL A 322 14.75 11.71 12.95
N ILE A 323 13.47 11.55 13.26
CA ILE A 323 12.44 11.18 12.30
C ILE A 323 11.52 12.39 12.11
N THR A 324 11.46 12.91 10.89
CA THR A 324 10.56 14.03 10.55
C THR A 324 9.46 13.51 9.62
N GLU A 325 8.20 13.62 10.06
CA GLU A 325 7.03 13.19 9.30
C GLU A 325 6.41 14.40 8.60
N THR A 326 6.38 14.38 7.27
CA THR A 326 5.85 15.50 6.47
C THR A 326 4.58 15.16 5.70
N ILE A 327 4.18 13.87 5.66
CA ILE A 327 3.05 13.41 4.85
C ILE A 327 1.76 13.32 5.67
N PHE A 328 1.83 12.70 6.86
CA PHE A 328 0.68 12.55 7.75
C PHE A 328 0.99 13.17 9.11
N GLU A 329 0.25 14.20 9.47
CA GLU A 329 0.35 14.80 10.79
C GLU A 329 0.07 13.76 11.90
N ASN A 330 0.81 13.86 12.99
CA ASN A 330 0.64 13.02 14.18
C ASN A 330 0.78 11.50 13.96
N ARG A 331 1.52 11.07 12.93
CA ARG A 331 1.75 9.64 12.68
C ARG A 331 2.83 9.05 13.58
N PHE A 332 2.71 9.27 14.90
CA PHE A 332 3.64 8.77 15.92
C PHE A 332 2.97 7.94 17.02
N MET A 333 1.77 7.42 16.78
CA MET A 333 1.01 6.68 17.79
C MET A 333 1.68 5.39 18.24
N HIS A 334 2.63 4.86 17.46
CA HIS A 334 3.45 3.71 17.84
C HIS A 334 4.51 4.05 18.90
N ILE A 335 4.92 5.30 19.01
CA ILE A 335 5.97 5.70 19.94
C ILE A 335 5.57 5.51 21.42
N PRO A 336 4.39 5.93 21.88
CA PRO A 336 3.97 5.63 23.25
C PRO A 336 3.97 4.13 23.56
N GLU A 337 3.59 3.31 22.58
CA GLU A 337 3.61 1.85 22.75
C GLU A 337 5.04 1.32 22.85
N LEU A 338 5.97 1.84 22.06
CA LEU A 338 7.39 1.46 22.15
C LEU A 338 8.03 1.95 23.45
N ILE A 339 7.61 3.11 23.98
CA ILE A 339 8.04 3.60 25.28
C ILE A 339 7.62 2.64 26.38
N ARG A 340 6.44 2.00 26.27
CA ARG A 340 6.03 0.94 27.20
C ARG A 340 7.00 -0.24 27.20
N MET A 341 7.72 -0.43 26.11
CA MET A 341 8.74 -1.48 25.98
C MET A 341 10.16 -1.02 26.40
N GLY A 342 10.27 0.18 26.94
CA GLY A 342 11.54 0.72 27.43
C GLY A 342 12.26 1.62 26.41
N ALA A 343 11.63 1.99 25.33
CA ALA A 343 12.22 2.93 24.36
C ALA A 343 12.28 4.36 24.91
N HIS A 344 13.22 5.14 24.42
CA HIS A 344 13.43 6.52 24.81
C HIS A 344 13.29 7.43 23.58
N ALA A 345 12.23 8.22 23.54
CA ALA A 345 11.95 9.16 22.46
C ALA A 345 11.24 10.40 22.97
N GLU A 346 11.46 11.49 22.27
CA GLU A 346 10.77 12.76 22.47
C GLU A 346 10.08 13.16 21.17
N ILE A 347 8.84 13.66 21.28
CA ILE A 347 8.07 14.12 20.12
C ILE A 347 7.89 15.63 20.22
N GLU A 348 8.35 16.35 19.19
CA GLU A 348 8.15 17.79 19.05
C GLU A 348 7.51 18.06 17.69
N SER A 349 6.22 18.44 17.69
CA SER A 349 5.47 18.71 16.46
C SER A 349 5.50 17.48 15.53
N ASN A 350 6.05 17.61 14.32
CA ASN A 350 6.16 16.53 13.33
C ASN A 350 7.48 15.74 13.41
N THR A 351 8.22 15.89 14.51
CA THR A 351 9.56 15.33 14.65
C THR A 351 9.65 14.45 15.88
N ALA A 352 10.21 13.26 15.72
CA ALA A 352 10.55 12.37 16.82
C ALA A 352 12.08 12.30 16.96
N ILE A 353 12.57 12.55 18.16
CA ILE A 353 13.98 12.42 18.51
C ILE A 353 14.12 11.09 19.24
N CYS A 354 14.82 10.15 18.63
CA CYS A 354 14.94 8.77 19.11
C CYS A 354 16.33 8.54 19.70
N HIS A 355 16.38 8.15 20.97
CA HIS A 355 17.62 7.81 21.66
C HIS A 355 17.72 6.29 21.75
N GLY A 356 18.72 5.70 21.10
CA GLY A 356 18.87 4.25 21.04
C GLY A 356 19.15 3.62 22.40
N VAL A 357 18.40 2.55 22.70
CA VAL A 357 18.65 1.71 23.88
C VAL A 357 19.18 0.35 23.42
N LYS A 358 19.99 -0.29 24.28
CA LYS A 358 20.59 -1.59 23.94
C LYS A 358 19.57 -2.71 23.88
N GLN A 359 18.53 -2.65 24.72
CA GLN A 359 17.57 -3.72 24.88
C GLN A 359 16.19 -3.17 25.23
N LEU A 360 15.18 -3.59 24.48
CA LEU A 360 13.79 -3.39 24.83
C LEU A 360 13.30 -4.53 25.73
N SER A 361 12.24 -4.31 26.48
CA SER A 361 11.59 -5.30 27.33
C SER A 361 10.18 -5.59 26.82
N GLY A 362 9.77 -6.85 26.89
CA GLY A 362 8.43 -7.26 26.51
C GLY A 362 7.36 -6.56 27.34
N ALA A 363 6.25 -6.23 26.70
CA ALA A 363 5.10 -5.57 27.31
C ALA A 363 3.82 -5.90 26.55
N GLN A 364 2.68 -5.52 27.12
CA GLN A 364 1.41 -5.51 26.37
C GLN A 364 1.33 -4.19 25.60
N VAL A 365 1.16 -4.27 24.30
CA VAL A 365 1.09 -3.12 23.39
C VAL A 365 -0.10 -3.26 22.45
N MET A 366 -0.52 -2.16 21.87
CA MET A 366 -1.73 -2.10 21.07
C MET A 366 -1.43 -1.59 19.66
N ALA A 367 -1.82 -2.37 18.67
CA ALA A 367 -1.76 -1.95 17.27
C ALA A 367 -2.78 -0.83 17.02
N THR A 368 -2.38 0.19 16.27
CA THR A 368 -3.21 1.36 15.99
C THR A 368 -3.35 1.67 14.49
N ASP A 369 -2.35 1.36 13.72
CA ASP A 369 -2.23 1.69 12.30
C ASP A 369 -1.62 0.48 11.60
N LEU A 370 -2.05 0.25 10.37
CA LEU A 370 -1.64 -0.89 9.55
C LEU A 370 -0.11 -1.07 9.47
N ARG A 371 0.60 -0.07 9.00
CA ARG A 371 2.06 -0.20 8.76
C ARG A 371 2.87 0.08 10.03
N ALA A 372 2.43 1.04 10.83
CA ALA A 372 3.06 1.36 12.11
C ALA A 372 3.01 0.18 13.09
N SER A 373 1.93 -0.56 13.07
CA SER A 373 1.72 -1.67 14.00
C SER A 373 2.63 -2.84 13.74
N ALA A 374 3.12 -3.02 12.51
CA ALA A 374 4.13 -4.02 12.21
C ALA A 374 5.41 -3.76 13.00
N SER A 375 5.75 -2.50 13.28
CA SER A 375 6.93 -2.16 14.10
C SER A 375 6.83 -2.72 15.52
N LEU A 376 5.62 -2.80 16.08
CA LEU A 376 5.41 -3.38 17.42
C LEU A 376 5.70 -4.89 17.44
N VAL A 377 5.34 -5.58 16.38
CA VAL A 377 5.65 -7.01 16.23
C VAL A 377 7.15 -7.22 16.10
N LEU A 378 7.82 -6.41 15.29
CA LEU A 378 9.28 -6.45 15.15
C LEU A 378 9.97 -6.14 16.47
N ALA A 379 9.48 -5.14 17.21
CA ALA A 379 9.99 -4.80 18.54
C ALA A 379 9.88 -6.00 19.48
N GLY A 380 8.76 -6.72 19.45
CA GLY A 380 8.57 -7.94 20.24
C GLY A 380 9.59 -9.02 19.92
N CYS A 381 10.00 -9.14 18.66
CA CYS A 381 10.99 -10.13 18.24
C CYS A 381 12.37 -9.90 18.88
N ILE A 382 12.73 -8.65 19.16
CA ILE A 382 14.04 -8.27 19.71
C ILE A 382 14.01 -7.89 21.18
N ALA A 383 12.83 -7.74 21.77
CA ALA A 383 12.67 -7.42 23.18
C ALA A 383 12.95 -8.63 24.06
N GLU A 384 13.51 -8.40 25.23
CA GLU A 384 13.70 -9.44 26.24
C GLU A 384 12.36 -9.74 26.93
N GLY A 385 11.92 -10.99 26.86
CA GLY A 385 10.68 -11.44 27.47
C GLY A 385 9.53 -11.57 26.47
N THR A 386 8.31 -11.49 26.98
CA THR A 386 7.10 -11.70 26.19
C THR A 386 6.42 -10.38 25.87
N THR A 387 6.10 -10.17 24.59
CA THR A 387 5.29 -9.06 24.12
C THR A 387 3.96 -9.59 23.63
N ILE A 388 2.86 -8.95 24.04
CA ILE A 388 1.52 -9.22 23.54
C ILE A 388 1.10 -8.02 22.70
N VAL A 389 0.79 -8.26 21.44
CA VAL A 389 0.30 -7.22 20.52
C VAL A 389 -1.19 -7.41 20.31
N ASP A 390 -1.98 -6.46 20.80
CA ASP A 390 -3.43 -6.44 20.62
C ASP A 390 -3.84 -5.80 19.32
N ARG A 391 -5.08 -6.03 18.90
CA ARG A 391 -5.72 -5.42 17.71
C ARG A 391 -4.95 -5.69 16.42
N ILE A 392 -4.48 -6.91 16.26
CA ILE A 392 -3.65 -7.30 15.10
C ILE A 392 -4.42 -7.30 13.77
N TYR A 393 -5.74 -7.13 13.79
CA TYR A 393 -6.51 -6.94 12.57
C TYR A 393 -6.00 -5.75 11.74
N HIS A 394 -5.39 -4.75 12.38
CA HIS A 394 -4.72 -3.65 11.65
C HIS A 394 -3.55 -4.16 10.82
N ILE A 395 -2.79 -5.12 11.36
CA ILE A 395 -1.63 -5.72 10.68
C ILE A 395 -2.10 -6.63 9.55
N ASP A 396 -3.12 -7.43 9.80
CA ASP A 396 -3.67 -8.38 8.84
C ASP A 396 -4.24 -7.70 7.58
N ARG A 397 -4.57 -6.43 7.66
CA ARG A 397 -5.05 -5.67 6.49
C ARG A 397 -3.98 -5.45 5.42
N GLY A 398 -2.71 -5.50 5.78
CA GLY A 398 -1.63 -5.20 4.84
C GLY A 398 -0.49 -6.20 4.78
N TYR A 399 -0.42 -7.13 5.74
CA TYR A 399 0.60 -8.17 5.76
C TYR A 399 -0.05 -9.54 5.68
N GLU A 400 0.30 -10.28 4.66
CA GLU A 400 -0.19 -11.63 4.46
C GLU A 400 0.54 -12.57 5.41
N ARG A 401 -0.12 -12.96 6.52
CA ARG A 401 0.39 -13.90 7.52
C ARG A 401 1.82 -13.60 7.98
N ILE A 402 2.01 -12.40 8.52
CA ILE A 402 3.34 -11.93 8.97
C ILE A 402 3.98 -12.90 9.98
N GLU A 403 3.17 -13.57 10.82
CA GLU A 403 3.66 -14.55 11.80
C GLU A 403 4.36 -15.73 11.14
N ASP A 404 3.84 -16.23 10.03
CA ASP A 404 4.45 -17.37 9.33
C ASP A 404 5.80 -16.98 8.74
N LYS A 405 5.90 -15.79 8.16
CA LYS A 405 7.14 -15.29 7.58
C LYS A 405 8.19 -15.00 8.64
N LEU A 406 7.79 -14.43 9.78
CA LEU A 406 8.69 -14.19 10.91
C LEU A 406 9.16 -15.49 11.55
N GLN A 407 8.28 -16.48 11.67
CA GLN A 407 8.66 -17.82 12.15
C GLN A 407 9.73 -18.45 11.26
N ALA A 408 9.60 -18.30 9.94
CA ALA A 408 10.59 -18.78 8.99
C ALA A 408 11.97 -18.10 9.17
N LEU A 409 11.98 -16.90 9.75
CA LEU A 409 13.21 -16.17 10.10
C LEU A 409 13.72 -16.49 11.50
N GLY A 410 13.07 -17.39 12.22
CA GLY A 410 13.47 -17.83 13.55
C GLY A 410 12.71 -17.17 14.71
N ALA A 411 11.77 -16.27 14.43
CA ALA A 411 11.01 -15.62 15.49
C ALA A 411 10.10 -16.60 16.24
N ASN A 412 10.00 -16.40 17.54
CA ASN A 412 9.03 -17.09 18.39
C ASN A 412 7.77 -16.23 18.51
N ILE A 413 6.91 -16.36 17.53
CA ILE A 413 5.66 -15.61 17.43
C ILE A 413 4.49 -16.56 17.18
N GLN A 414 3.37 -16.31 17.85
CA GLN A 414 2.17 -17.11 17.74
C GLN A 414 0.94 -16.22 17.72
N ARG A 415 0.01 -16.57 16.84
CA ARG A 415 -1.33 -15.97 16.84
C ARG A 415 -2.15 -16.69 17.92
N VAL A 416 -2.64 -15.94 18.89
CA VAL A 416 -3.47 -16.47 19.98
C VAL A 416 -4.84 -15.83 19.94
N LYS A 417 -5.88 -16.62 20.23
CA LYS A 417 -7.23 -16.08 20.33
C LYS A 417 -7.36 -15.28 21.61
N GLY A 418 -7.89 -14.07 21.49
CA GLY A 418 -8.29 -13.29 22.66
C GLY A 418 -9.53 -13.89 23.32
N GLU A 419 -9.58 -13.80 24.64
CA GLU A 419 -10.79 -14.11 25.41
C GLU A 419 -11.91 -13.12 25.14
#